data_1af6f405018fc18df8aadf095d511952
#
_entry.id   1af6f405018fc18df8aadf095d511952
#
_cell.length_a   1.000
_cell.length_b   1.000
_cell.length_c   1.000
_cell.angle_alpha   90.00
_cell.angle_beta   90.00
_cell.angle_gamma   90.00
#
_symmetry.space_group_name_H-M   'P 1'
#
loop_
_entity.id
_entity.type
_entity.pdbx_description
1 polymer ?
#
loop_
_entity_poly.entity_id
_entity_poly.type
_entity_poly.pdbx_seq_one_letter_code
_entity_poly.pdbx_strand_id
1 'polypeptide(L)'
;PMEQKQASIIYLAGGCFWGMEQLMQSIPGVLDAESGYANGTGGQDADYKTVCSGKTGFRETVKVTYDPARVSLDQLLFAYFEVVDASAVNRQGHDIGTQYQAGIYYDDEQAQQTVERIAAIERARTPRFAVEIKPLINYFPGEEYRQNFLDINPHGYCHIPLAEMYKYATDLKSMTQSRADFSMKFDHYEEVPGNVAEQVVKEY
;
A
#
# COMPACT_ATOMS: atom_id res chain seq x y z
N PRO A 1 -22.61 -3.30 -26.49
CA PRO A 1 -22.54 -3.71 -25.10
C PRO A 1 -21.26 -3.13 -24.50
N MET A 2 -21.40 -2.21 -23.54
CA MET A 2 -20.24 -1.75 -22.78
C MET A 2 -19.80 -2.94 -21.92
N GLU A 3 -18.63 -3.50 -22.24
CA GLU A 3 -17.96 -4.39 -21.30
C GLU A 3 -17.79 -3.60 -19.99
N GLN A 4 -18.46 -4.04 -18.95
CA GLN A 4 -18.18 -3.58 -17.60
C GLN A 4 -16.72 -3.98 -17.31
N LYS A 5 -15.81 -3.02 -17.43
CA LYS A 5 -14.42 -3.23 -17.04
C LYS A 5 -14.41 -3.64 -15.58
N GLN A 6 -14.07 -4.89 -15.34
CA GLN A 6 -14.05 -5.49 -14.03
C GLN A 6 -12.99 -4.80 -13.18
N ALA A 7 -13.36 -4.29 -12.01
CA ALA A 7 -12.42 -3.76 -11.04
C ALA A 7 -11.44 -4.85 -10.59
N SER A 8 -10.22 -4.45 -10.30
CA SER A 8 -9.18 -5.33 -9.77
C SER A 8 -8.95 -5.07 -8.29
N ILE A 9 -8.40 -6.04 -7.58
CA ILE A 9 -8.19 -5.97 -6.13
C ILE A 9 -6.75 -6.37 -5.81
N ILE A 10 -6.14 -5.65 -4.87
CA ILE A 10 -4.86 -6.01 -4.23
C ILE A 10 -4.97 -5.73 -2.73
N TYR A 11 -4.24 -6.49 -1.92
CA TYR A 11 -4.23 -6.39 -0.47
C TYR A 11 -2.86 -5.93 0.01
N LEU A 12 -2.80 -4.77 0.66
CA LEU A 12 -1.57 -4.10 1.05
C LEU A 12 -1.47 -3.93 2.56
N ALA A 13 -0.48 -4.59 3.15
CA ALA A 13 -0.12 -4.43 4.56
C ALA A 13 1.13 -3.56 4.66
N GLY A 14 1.06 -2.44 5.34
CA GLY A 14 2.16 -1.48 5.42
C GLY A 14 2.17 -0.73 6.76
N GLY A 15 2.10 -1.46 7.88
CA GLY A 15 1.98 -0.87 9.21
C GLY A 15 0.54 -0.55 9.58
N CYS A 16 0.34 0.53 10.33
CA CYS A 16 -1.01 0.97 10.68
C CYS A 16 -1.85 1.19 9.40
N PHE A 17 -2.99 0.52 9.31
CA PHE A 17 -3.82 0.56 8.10
C PHE A 17 -4.48 1.93 7.84
N TRP A 18 -4.59 2.81 8.84
CA TRP A 18 -5.15 4.15 8.63
C TRP A 18 -4.37 4.98 7.61
N GLY A 19 -3.05 4.96 7.69
CA GLY A 19 -2.20 5.68 6.75
C GLY A 19 -2.23 5.09 5.35
N MET A 20 -2.17 3.77 5.26
CA MET A 20 -2.24 3.06 3.97
C MET A 20 -3.61 3.23 3.30
N GLU A 21 -4.70 3.17 4.07
CA GLU A 21 -6.05 3.43 3.57
C GLU A 21 -6.16 4.84 2.96
N GLN A 22 -5.72 5.85 3.70
CA GLN A 22 -5.76 7.23 3.21
C GLN A 22 -4.88 7.45 1.98
N LEU A 23 -3.67 6.90 1.96
CA LEU A 23 -2.80 6.96 0.80
C LEU A 23 -3.48 6.37 -0.44
N MET A 24 -4.02 5.17 -0.32
CA MET A 24 -4.66 4.49 -1.45
C MET A 24 -5.92 5.22 -1.93
N GLN A 25 -6.75 5.72 -1.02
CA GLN A 25 -7.93 6.54 -1.37
C GLN A 25 -7.57 7.81 -2.11
N SER A 26 -6.39 8.39 -1.88
CA SER A 26 -5.92 9.60 -2.55
C SER A 26 -5.48 9.38 -4.00
N ILE A 27 -5.28 8.14 -4.42
CA ILE A 27 -4.76 7.80 -5.76
C ILE A 27 -5.91 7.77 -6.76
N PRO A 28 -5.87 8.59 -7.83
CA PRO A 28 -6.87 8.54 -8.90
C PRO A 28 -6.92 7.16 -9.56
N GLY A 29 -8.12 6.60 -9.69
CA GLY A 29 -8.32 5.25 -10.22
C GLY A 29 -8.56 4.20 -9.13
N VAL A 30 -8.24 4.47 -7.88
CA VAL A 30 -8.70 3.68 -6.74
C VAL A 30 -10.17 3.98 -6.50
N LEU A 31 -10.98 2.93 -6.49
CA LEU A 31 -12.43 3.01 -6.34
C LEU A 31 -12.84 2.88 -4.87
N ASP A 32 -12.12 2.07 -4.12
CA ASP A 32 -12.35 1.84 -2.70
C ASP A 32 -11.06 1.35 -2.01
N ALA A 33 -10.90 1.70 -0.75
CA ALA A 33 -9.85 1.19 0.12
C ALA A 33 -10.46 0.89 1.50
N GLU A 34 -10.45 -0.36 1.88
CA GLU A 34 -11.06 -0.88 3.10
C GLU A 34 -10.00 -1.43 4.04
N SER A 35 -9.96 -0.92 5.27
CA SER A 35 -9.08 -1.43 6.32
C SER A 35 -9.58 -2.75 6.88
N GLY A 36 -8.68 -3.69 7.08
CA GLY A 36 -9.02 -5.03 7.60
C GLY A 36 -7.81 -5.81 8.06
N TYR A 37 -8.00 -7.11 8.21
CA TYR A 37 -7.02 -8.05 8.73
C TYR A 37 -6.85 -9.23 7.79
N ALA A 38 -5.60 -9.54 7.42
CA ALA A 38 -5.32 -10.59 6.44
C ALA A 38 -4.30 -11.61 6.94
N ASN A 39 -4.39 -12.80 6.37
CA ASN A 39 -3.41 -13.88 6.46
C ASN A 39 -3.07 -14.33 7.89
N GLY A 40 -4.04 -14.31 8.78
CA GLY A 40 -3.90 -14.81 10.13
C GLY A 40 -4.59 -16.15 10.37
N THR A 41 -4.43 -16.64 11.59
CA THR A 41 -5.09 -17.84 12.07
C THR A 41 -6.17 -17.49 13.10
N GLY A 42 -7.28 -18.22 13.14
CA GLY A 42 -8.32 -18.01 14.15
C GLY A 42 -9.68 -17.58 13.61
N GLY A 43 -9.90 -17.67 12.30
CA GLY A 43 -11.23 -17.65 11.70
C GLY A 43 -11.97 -16.32 11.74
N GLN A 44 -13.29 -16.41 11.84
CA GLN A 44 -14.25 -15.34 11.57
C GLN A 44 -14.28 -14.21 12.62
N ASP A 45 -13.54 -14.34 13.71
CA ASP A 45 -13.58 -13.39 14.83
C ASP A 45 -12.32 -12.49 14.90
N ALA A 46 -11.75 -12.16 13.74
CA ALA A 46 -10.64 -11.22 13.70
C ALA A 46 -11.14 -9.82 14.09
N ASP A 47 -10.88 -9.44 15.33
CA ASP A 47 -11.11 -8.11 15.84
C ASP A 47 -9.78 -7.44 16.22
N TYR A 48 -9.79 -6.12 16.30
CA TYR A 48 -8.60 -5.34 16.59
C TYR A 48 -7.87 -5.76 17.88
N LYS A 49 -8.62 -6.03 18.93
CA LYS A 49 -8.04 -6.43 20.22
C LYS A 49 -7.30 -7.75 20.12
N THR A 50 -7.90 -8.72 19.44
CA THR A 50 -7.31 -10.04 19.22
C THR A 50 -6.10 -9.97 18.29
N VAL A 51 -6.19 -9.18 17.23
CA VAL A 51 -5.07 -8.93 16.31
C VAL A 51 -3.90 -8.25 17.00
N CYS A 52 -4.15 -7.21 17.82
CA CYS A 52 -3.12 -6.52 18.59
C CYS A 52 -2.46 -7.38 19.65
N SER A 53 -3.03 -8.52 20.02
CA SER A 53 -2.37 -9.48 20.91
C SER A 53 -1.11 -10.10 20.29
N GLY A 54 -0.97 -10.02 18.97
CA GLY A 54 0.15 -10.59 18.20
C GLY A 54 0.13 -12.11 18.08
N LYS A 55 -0.93 -12.77 18.57
CA LYS A 55 -1.01 -14.25 18.61
C LYS A 55 -1.70 -14.85 17.39
N THR A 56 -2.43 -14.05 16.63
CA THR A 56 -3.23 -14.53 15.49
C THR A 56 -2.45 -14.56 14.18
N GLY A 57 -1.35 -13.85 14.09
CA GLY A 57 -0.60 -13.67 12.83
C GLY A 57 -1.28 -12.77 11.81
N PHE A 58 -2.45 -12.22 12.09
CA PHE A 58 -3.11 -11.27 11.22
C PHE A 58 -2.28 -10.00 11.04
N ARG A 59 -2.25 -9.50 9.79
CA ARG A 59 -1.64 -8.22 9.43
C ARG A 59 -2.74 -7.18 9.22
N GLU A 60 -2.54 -5.98 9.76
CA GLU A 60 -3.34 -4.82 9.37
C GLU A 60 -3.14 -4.57 7.88
N THR A 61 -4.22 -4.65 7.12
CA THR A 61 -4.18 -4.72 5.66
C THR A 61 -5.27 -3.83 5.08
N VAL A 62 -4.98 -3.20 3.96
CA VAL A 62 -5.96 -2.45 3.18
C VAL A 62 -6.29 -3.24 1.92
N LYS A 63 -7.58 -3.53 1.74
CA LYS A 63 -8.13 -4.07 0.51
C LYS A 63 -8.34 -2.92 -0.46
N VAL A 64 -7.56 -2.88 -1.52
CA VAL A 64 -7.61 -1.83 -2.54
C VAL A 64 -8.35 -2.34 -3.76
N THR A 65 -9.48 -1.73 -4.05
CA THR A 65 -10.26 -1.97 -5.28
C THR A 65 -9.98 -0.83 -6.26
N TYR A 66 -9.53 -1.12 -7.46
CA TYR A 66 -9.10 -0.12 -8.42
C TYR A 66 -9.56 -0.43 -9.85
N ASP A 67 -9.68 0.62 -10.66
CA ASP A 67 -9.93 0.52 -12.10
C ASP A 67 -8.58 0.40 -12.83
N PRO A 68 -8.25 -0.77 -13.40
CA PRO A 68 -6.97 -0.99 -14.07
C PRO A 68 -6.81 -0.17 -15.36
N ALA A 69 -7.88 0.43 -15.87
CA ALA A 69 -7.80 1.36 -16.98
C ALA A 69 -7.34 2.77 -16.57
N ARG A 70 -7.42 3.11 -15.29
CA ARG A 70 -7.07 4.42 -14.74
C ARG A 70 -5.78 4.40 -13.93
N VAL A 71 -5.53 3.33 -13.21
CA VAL A 71 -4.31 3.12 -12.43
C VAL A 71 -3.87 1.66 -12.56
N SER A 72 -2.58 1.43 -12.77
CA SER A 72 -2.02 0.09 -12.84
C SER A 72 -1.63 -0.43 -11.47
N LEU A 73 -1.52 -1.75 -11.33
CA LEU A 73 -0.96 -2.36 -10.12
C LEU A 73 0.49 -1.91 -9.89
N ASP A 74 1.28 -1.76 -10.94
CA ASP A 74 2.64 -1.21 -10.87
C ASP A 74 2.67 0.14 -10.16
N GLN A 75 1.76 1.05 -10.51
CA GLN A 75 1.66 2.38 -9.91
C GLN A 75 1.26 2.33 -8.43
N LEU A 76 0.32 1.45 -8.07
CA LEU A 76 -0.08 1.25 -6.67
C LEU A 76 1.08 0.69 -5.84
N LEU A 77 1.82 -0.27 -6.37
CA LEU A 77 2.98 -0.85 -5.70
C LEU A 77 4.14 0.14 -5.61
N PHE A 78 4.31 1.00 -6.61
CA PHE A 78 5.26 2.10 -6.53
C PHE A 78 4.95 3.01 -5.33
N ALA A 79 3.71 3.48 -5.20
CA ALA A 79 3.28 4.30 -4.07
C ALA A 79 3.46 3.57 -2.73
N TYR A 80 3.16 2.27 -2.68
CA TYR A 80 3.35 1.43 -1.51
C TYR A 80 4.81 1.39 -1.05
N PHE A 81 5.75 1.10 -1.96
CA PHE A 81 7.16 0.99 -1.61
C PHE A 81 7.83 2.33 -1.28
N GLU A 82 7.25 3.44 -1.71
CA GLU A 82 7.74 4.77 -1.34
C GLU A 82 7.49 5.12 0.13
N VAL A 83 6.44 4.57 0.74
CA VAL A 83 6.06 4.88 2.12
C VAL A 83 6.37 3.77 3.10
N VAL A 84 6.63 2.56 2.64
CA VAL A 84 6.90 1.39 3.46
C VAL A 84 8.41 1.17 3.59
N ASP A 85 8.89 0.99 4.82
CA ASP A 85 10.23 0.49 5.06
C ASP A 85 10.27 -1.01 4.76
N ALA A 86 10.79 -1.36 3.60
CA ALA A 86 10.83 -2.72 3.11
C ALA A 86 11.83 -3.62 3.86
N SER A 87 12.66 -3.08 4.74
CA SER A 87 13.60 -3.83 5.57
C SER A 87 13.09 -4.10 7.00
N ALA A 88 12.00 -3.46 7.39
CA ALA A 88 11.47 -3.57 8.75
C ALA A 88 10.76 -4.91 8.99
N VAL A 89 11.04 -5.52 10.12
CA VAL A 89 10.42 -6.78 10.55
C VAL A 89 9.46 -6.49 11.70
N ASN A 90 8.20 -6.89 11.54
CA ASN A 90 7.13 -6.71 12.53
C ASN A 90 7.01 -5.27 13.06
N ARG A 91 7.21 -4.30 12.18
CA ARG A 91 7.09 -2.88 12.52
C ARG A 91 7.02 -2.01 11.29
N GLN A 92 6.44 -0.82 11.44
CA GLN A 92 6.60 0.32 10.54
C GLN A 92 6.65 1.60 11.37
N GLY A 93 7.73 2.36 11.24
CA GLY A 93 7.95 3.54 12.06
C GLY A 93 7.96 3.19 13.56
N HIS A 94 7.09 3.85 14.32
CA HIS A 94 6.94 3.63 15.77
C HIS A 94 5.95 2.51 16.12
N ASP A 95 5.20 2.01 15.15
CA ASP A 95 4.25 0.92 15.33
C ASP A 95 5.01 -0.41 15.34
N ILE A 96 5.03 -1.09 16.48
CA ILE A 96 5.75 -2.33 16.71
C ILE A 96 4.75 -3.44 17.04
N GLY A 97 4.84 -4.54 16.32
CA GLY A 97 4.00 -5.72 16.49
C GLY A 97 3.87 -6.53 15.22
N THR A 98 3.52 -7.80 15.33
CA THR A 98 3.34 -8.69 14.18
C THR A 98 2.25 -8.21 13.23
N GLN A 99 1.23 -7.53 13.74
CA GLN A 99 0.15 -6.93 12.95
C GLN A 99 0.64 -5.83 12.00
N TYR A 100 1.79 -5.23 12.27
CA TYR A 100 2.37 -4.16 11.45
C TYR A 100 3.42 -4.65 10.45
N GLN A 101 3.57 -5.96 10.29
CA GLN A 101 4.45 -6.53 9.28
C GLN A 101 3.97 -6.11 7.88
N ALA A 102 4.89 -5.59 7.07
CA ALA A 102 4.61 -5.24 5.69
C ALA A 102 4.40 -6.48 4.82
N GLY A 103 3.45 -6.41 3.91
CA GLY A 103 3.14 -7.50 2.99
C GLY A 103 2.28 -7.05 1.81
N ILE A 104 2.38 -7.80 0.74
CA ILE A 104 1.55 -7.67 -0.45
C ILE A 104 0.93 -9.04 -0.71
N TYR A 105 -0.41 -9.10 -0.69
CA TYR A 105 -1.15 -10.34 -0.85
C TYR A 105 -2.00 -10.28 -2.11
N TYR A 106 -1.92 -11.30 -2.93
CA TYR A 106 -2.62 -11.43 -4.20
C TYR A 106 -3.57 -12.63 -4.18
N ASP A 107 -4.64 -12.55 -4.95
CA ASP A 107 -5.66 -13.59 -5.07
C ASP A 107 -5.86 -14.10 -6.51
N ASP A 108 -5.08 -13.61 -7.47
CA ASP A 108 -5.07 -14.09 -8.84
C ASP A 108 -3.66 -14.16 -9.44
N GLU A 109 -3.51 -14.94 -10.51
CA GLU A 109 -2.23 -15.19 -11.14
C GLU A 109 -1.63 -13.95 -11.82
N GLN A 110 -2.45 -13.10 -12.42
CA GLN A 110 -1.98 -11.89 -13.07
C GLN A 110 -1.41 -10.90 -12.05
N ALA A 111 -2.08 -10.71 -10.93
CA ALA A 111 -1.58 -9.90 -9.82
C ALA A 111 -0.29 -10.49 -9.25
N GLN A 112 -0.22 -11.81 -9.09
CA GLN A 112 0.99 -12.51 -8.65
C GLN A 112 2.19 -12.19 -9.53
N GLN A 113 2.06 -12.28 -10.84
CA GLN A 113 3.15 -11.99 -11.78
C GLN A 113 3.67 -10.56 -11.63
N THR A 114 2.78 -9.58 -11.54
CA THR A 114 3.14 -8.18 -11.35
C THR A 114 3.80 -7.95 -9.99
N VAL A 115 3.23 -8.48 -8.92
CA VAL A 115 3.77 -8.35 -7.56
C VAL A 115 5.16 -8.96 -7.47
N GLU A 116 5.37 -10.15 -7.99
CA GLU A 116 6.68 -10.83 -7.95
C GLU A 116 7.73 -10.08 -8.76
N ARG A 117 7.36 -9.50 -9.90
CA ARG A 117 8.25 -8.69 -10.73
C ARG A 117 8.70 -7.42 -9.99
N ILE A 118 7.78 -6.68 -9.42
CA ILE A 118 8.09 -5.45 -8.65
C ILE A 118 8.87 -5.80 -7.38
N ALA A 119 8.48 -6.85 -6.67
CA ALA A 119 9.19 -7.31 -5.48
C ALA A 119 10.63 -7.72 -5.78
N ALA A 120 10.90 -8.32 -6.92
CA ALA A 120 12.27 -8.66 -7.34
C ALA A 120 13.15 -7.41 -7.53
N ILE A 121 12.59 -6.34 -8.12
CA ILE A 121 13.26 -5.06 -8.29
C ILE A 121 13.58 -4.44 -6.90
N GLU A 122 12.59 -4.38 -6.02
CA GLU A 122 12.76 -3.81 -4.69
C GLU A 122 13.71 -4.64 -3.81
N ARG A 123 13.66 -5.96 -3.94
CA ARG A 123 14.57 -6.86 -3.21
C ARG A 123 16.03 -6.65 -3.63
N ALA A 124 16.28 -6.39 -4.91
CA ALA A 124 17.62 -6.09 -5.40
C ALA A 124 18.18 -4.77 -4.87
N ARG A 125 17.32 -3.83 -4.51
CA ARG A 125 17.65 -2.49 -4.02
C ARG A 125 17.68 -2.34 -2.50
N THR A 126 17.00 -3.24 -1.80
CA THR A 126 16.79 -3.15 -0.36
C THR A 126 17.54 -4.28 0.35
N PRO A 127 18.66 -4.00 1.03
CA PRO A 127 19.29 -4.98 1.90
C PRO A 127 18.30 -5.44 2.98
N ARG A 128 18.28 -6.74 3.27
CA ARG A 128 17.35 -7.33 4.26
C ARG A 128 15.87 -7.13 3.94
N PHE A 129 15.51 -7.21 2.67
CA PHE A 129 14.12 -7.12 2.26
C PHE A 129 13.23 -8.09 3.07
N ALA A 130 12.23 -7.55 3.75
CA ALA A 130 11.39 -8.27 4.71
C ALA A 130 9.90 -8.23 4.37
N VAL A 131 9.50 -7.59 3.26
CA VAL A 131 8.09 -7.55 2.85
C VAL A 131 7.60 -8.94 2.48
N GLU A 132 6.50 -9.36 3.08
CA GLU A 132 5.85 -10.63 2.73
C GLU A 132 5.23 -10.53 1.34
N ILE A 133 5.57 -11.48 0.46
CA ILE A 133 4.97 -11.61 -0.88
C ILE A 133 4.30 -12.98 -0.92
N LYS A 134 2.98 -13.00 -0.76
CA LYS A 134 2.22 -14.23 -0.52
C LYS A 134 0.83 -14.19 -1.16
N PRO A 135 0.24 -15.36 -1.45
CA PRO A 135 -1.18 -15.45 -1.74
C PRO A 135 -2.01 -14.93 -0.56
N LEU A 136 -3.15 -14.35 -0.87
CA LEU A 136 -4.17 -14.09 0.13
C LEU A 136 -4.77 -15.42 0.59
N ILE A 137 -4.74 -15.66 1.90
CA ILE A 137 -5.36 -16.85 2.52
C ILE A 137 -6.75 -16.49 3.05
N ASN A 138 -6.84 -15.35 3.75
CA ASN A 138 -8.09 -14.84 4.30
C ASN A 138 -8.00 -13.32 4.47
N TYR A 139 -9.16 -12.69 4.48
CA TYR A 139 -9.31 -11.27 4.77
C TYR A 139 -10.64 -11.04 5.49
N PHE A 140 -10.59 -10.25 6.56
CA PHE A 140 -11.76 -9.83 7.32
C PHE A 140 -11.78 -8.31 7.41
N PRO A 141 -12.88 -7.65 7.00
CA PRO A 141 -13.00 -6.20 7.18
C PRO A 141 -12.82 -5.80 8.64
N GLY A 142 -12.12 -4.70 8.86
CA GLY A 142 -12.03 -4.08 10.17
C GLY A 142 -13.39 -3.49 10.58
N GLU A 143 -13.51 -3.18 11.87
CA GLU A 143 -14.71 -2.60 12.43
C GLU A 143 -15.05 -1.26 11.74
N GLU A 144 -16.34 -0.96 11.60
CA GLU A 144 -16.82 0.21 10.86
C GLU A 144 -16.20 1.52 11.36
N TYR A 145 -16.05 1.69 12.65
CA TYR A 145 -15.45 2.89 13.25
C TYR A 145 -13.95 3.05 12.97
N ARG A 146 -13.30 2.06 12.37
CA ARG A 146 -11.90 2.10 11.93
C ARG A 146 -11.73 2.45 10.46
N GLN A 147 -12.80 2.40 9.70
CA GLN A 147 -12.81 2.81 8.29
C GLN A 147 -12.74 4.33 8.19
N ASN A 148 -12.02 4.83 7.20
CA ASN A 148 -11.87 6.28 6.95
C ASN A 148 -11.44 7.09 8.19
N PHE A 149 -10.65 6.48 9.06
CA PHE A 149 -10.33 7.05 10.37
C PHE A 149 -9.66 8.42 10.27
N LEU A 150 -8.74 8.61 9.34
CA LEU A 150 -8.02 9.88 9.18
C LEU A 150 -8.88 10.96 8.49
N ASP A 151 -9.88 10.59 7.70
CA ASP A 151 -10.85 11.54 7.16
C ASP A 151 -11.75 12.10 8.27
N ILE A 152 -12.15 11.23 9.20
CA ILE A 152 -12.97 11.60 10.36
C ILE A 152 -12.12 12.32 11.43
N ASN A 153 -10.87 11.92 11.57
CA ASN A 153 -9.91 12.42 12.56
C ASN A 153 -8.64 12.96 11.87
N PRO A 154 -8.67 14.15 11.25
CA PRO A 154 -7.54 14.68 10.48
C PRO A 154 -6.24 14.88 11.27
N HIS A 155 -6.35 14.93 12.58
CA HIS A 155 -5.22 15.05 13.52
C HIS A 155 -4.82 13.70 14.14
N GLY A 156 -5.42 12.60 13.67
CA GLY A 156 -5.07 11.25 14.10
C GLY A 156 -3.62 10.91 13.75
N TYR A 157 -3.05 9.98 14.51
CA TYR A 157 -1.71 9.50 14.24
C TYR A 157 -1.62 8.82 12.87
N CYS A 158 -0.62 9.21 12.10
CA CYS A 158 -0.26 8.56 10.85
C CYS A 158 1.26 8.46 10.76
N HIS A 159 1.77 7.26 10.47
CA HIS A 159 3.21 7.04 10.26
C HIS A 159 3.67 7.50 8.86
N ILE A 160 2.73 7.75 7.95
CA ILE A 160 3.00 8.27 6.61
C ILE A 160 2.82 9.79 6.64
N PRO A 161 3.85 10.58 6.32
CA PRO A 161 3.73 12.03 6.29
C PRO A 161 2.69 12.49 5.26
N LEU A 162 1.74 13.34 5.68
CA LEU A 162 0.69 13.85 4.80
C LEU A 162 1.24 14.56 3.55
N ALA A 163 2.35 15.28 3.70
CA ALA A 163 3.03 15.93 2.58
C ALA A 163 3.47 14.94 1.49
N GLU A 164 3.93 13.76 1.89
CA GLU A 164 4.29 12.70 0.94
C GLU A 164 3.06 12.14 0.24
N MET A 165 1.94 11.94 0.94
CA MET A 165 0.70 11.46 0.32
C MET A 165 0.23 12.40 -0.80
N TYR A 166 0.23 13.71 -0.56
CA TYR A 166 -0.17 14.69 -1.58
C TYR A 166 0.78 14.71 -2.76
N LYS A 167 2.08 14.57 -2.52
CA LYS A 167 3.09 14.50 -3.57
C LYS A 167 2.84 13.31 -4.50
N TYR A 168 2.63 12.12 -3.95
CA TYR A 168 2.37 10.93 -4.75
C TYR A 168 1.06 10.99 -5.51
N ALA A 169 0.00 11.48 -4.90
CA ALA A 169 -1.28 11.67 -5.57
C ALA A 169 -1.14 12.63 -6.76
N THR A 170 -0.37 13.70 -6.61
CA THR A 170 -0.12 14.69 -7.66
C THR A 170 0.77 14.10 -8.77
N ASP A 171 1.84 13.43 -8.41
CA ASP A 171 2.76 12.79 -9.35
C ASP A 171 2.06 11.68 -10.16
N LEU A 172 1.27 10.84 -9.50
CA LEU A 172 0.47 9.82 -10.16
C LEU A 172 -0.61 10.40 -11.06
N LYS A 173 -1.24 11.51 -10.65
CA LYS A 173 -2.21 12.22 -11.49
C LYS A 173 -1.56 12.79 -12.76
N SER A 174 -0.40 13.37 -12.64
CA SER A 174 0.40 13.84 -13.77
C SER A 174 0.78 12.69 -14.71
N MET A 175 1.18 11.56 -14.15
CA MET A 175 1.51 10.35 -14.90
C MET A 175 0.30 9.73 -15.59
N THR A 176 -0.89 9.72 -14.98
CA THR A 176 -2.11 9.17 -15.60
C THR A 176 -2.68 10.06 -16.69
N GLN A 177 -2.39 11.35 -16.72
CA GLN A 177 -2.81 12.27 -17.78
C GLN A 177 -1.95 12.16 -19.04
N SER A 178 -0.69 11.74 -18.95
CA SER A 178 0.20 11.52 -20.09
C SER A 178 0.11 10.09 -20.62
N ARG A 179 -1.05 9.69 -21.06
CA ARG A 179 -1.44 8.32 -21.46
C ARG A 179 -0.60 7.67 -22.56
N ALA A 180 0.20 8.44 -23.29
CA ALA A 180 0.85 7.96 -24.50
C ALA A 180 2.17 7.20 -24.27
N ASP A 181 2.81 7.36 -23.12
CA ASP A 181 4.19 6.87 -22.91
C ASP A 181 4.36 5.87 -21.76
N PHE A 182 3.26 5.34 -21.23
CA PHE A 182 3.33 4.38 -20.12
C PHE A 182 3.51 2.91 -20.52
N SER A 183 4.19 2.64 -21.62
CA SER A 183 5.04 1.45 -21.64
C SER A 183 6.32 1.79 -20.87
N MET A 184 6.21 2.14 -19.60
CA MET A 184 7.38 2.37 -18.78
C MET A 184 8.21 1.11 -18.73
N LYS A 185 9.26 1.12 -19.50
CA LYS A 185 10.49 0.48 -19.11
C LYS A 185 10.89 1.15 -17.81
N PHE A 186 10.63 0.49 -16.69
CA PHE A 186 11.32 0.77 -15.44
C PHE A 186 12.79 0.42 -15.65
N ASP A 187 13.53 1.28 -16.38
CA ASP A 187 14.92 0.99 -16.66
C ASP A 187 15.80 1.31 -15.45
N HIS A 188 15.40 2.20 -14.59
CA HIS A 188 15.98 2.41 -13.26
C HIS A 188 15.32 3.60 -12.56
N TYR A 189 15.23 3.54 -11.24
CA TYR A 189 15.05 4.70 -10.41
C TYR A 189 16.38 5.43 -10.34
N GLU A 190 16.48 6.62 -10.87
CA GLU A 190 17.62 7.49 -10.52
C GLU A 190 17.39 8.02 -9.10
N GLU A 191 18.38 7.86 -8.24
CA GLU A 191 18.43 8.59 -6.98
C GLU A 191 18.27 10.07 -7.31
N VAL A 192 17.26 10.71 -6.71
CA VAL A 192 17.16 12.18 -6.74
C VAL A 192 18.42 12.70 -6.09
N PRO A 193 19.30 13.45 -6.79
CA PRO A 193 20.52 13.98 -6.20
C PRO A 193 20.18 14.73 -4.91
N GLY A 194 20.90 14.49 -3.84
CA GLY A 194 20.63 15.05 -2.51
C GLY A 194 20.47 16.58 -2.45
N ASN A 195 20.98 17.30 -3.45
CA ASN A 195 20.81 18.73 -3.62
C ASN A 195 19.38 19.16 -4.03
N VAL A 196 18.58 18.27 -4.63
CA VAL A 196 17.18 18.56 -4.97
C VAL A 196 16.27 18.30 -3.76
N ALA A 197 16.59 17.30 -2.94
CA ALA A 197 15.87 17.04 -1.70
C ALA A 197 16.01 18.21 -0.70
N GLU A 198 17.16 18.87 -0.64
CA GLU A 198 17.39 20.05 0.20
C GLU A 198 16.67 21.32 -0.29
N GLN A 199 16.41 21.43 -1.59
CA GLN A 199 15.68 22.58 -2.14
C GLN A 199 14.18 22.49 -1.85
N VAL A 200 13.60 21.30 -1.86
CA VAL A 200 12.16 21.10 -1.56
C VAL A 200 11.87 21.38 -0.09
N VAL A 201 12.82 21.11 0.82
CA VAL A 201 12.66 21.39 2.27
C VAL A 201 12.79 22.89 2.59
N LYS A 202 13.34 23.71 1.70
CA LYS A 202 13.51 25.16 1.92
C LYS A 202 12.37 26.03 1.39
N GLU A 203 11.43 25.47 0.63
CA GLU A 203 10.31 26.22 0.04
C GLU A 203 8.96 26.01 0.78
N TYR A 204 8.94 25.28 1.92
CA TYR A 204 7.75 25.13 2.76
C TYR A 204 8.03 25.43 4.23
#